data_be329ededb90a14430954f3ebbe1f4e1
#
_entry.id   be329ededb90a14430954f3ebbe1f4e1
#
_cell.length_a   1.000
_cell.length_b   1.000
_cell.length_c   1.000
_cell.angle_alpha   90.00
_cell.angle_beta   90.00
_cell.angle_gamma   90.00
#
_symmetry.space_group_name_H-M   'P 1'
#
loop_
_entity.id
_entity.type
_entity.pdbx_description
1 polymer ?
#
loop_
_entity_poly.entity_id
_entity_poly.type
_entity_poly.pdbx_seq_one_letter_code
_entity_poly.pdbx_strand_id
1 'polypeptide(L)' 'MTAVKVECVKGNIAAQPDIDVIVNAANAELLPGSGVAGAIHGAAGPGLAEECRTLAPIRPGEAVISSAHN' A
#
# COMPACT_ATOMS: atom_id res chain seq x y z
N MET A 1 7.77 -19.67 19.39
CA MET A 1 7.09 -19.11 18.22
C MET A 1 5.98 -18.17 18.68
N THR A 2 5.92 -17.01 18.09
CA THR A 2 4.90 -16.01 18.41
C THR A 2 3.61 -16.32 17.67
N ALA A 3 2.47 -16.28 18.36
CA ALA A 3 1.17 -16.47 17.74
C ALA A 3 0.82 -15.26 16.86
N VAL A 4 0.20 -15.52 15.71
CA VAL A 4 -0.31 -14.47 14.85
C VAL A 4 -1.72 -14.11 15.30
N LYS A 5 -1.98 -12.83 15.52
CA LYS A 5 -3.29 -12.33 15.86
C LYS A 5 -3.90 -11.66 14.63
N VAL A 6 -5.11 -12.06 14.27
CA VAL A 6 -5.85 -11.48 13.16
C VAL A 6 -7.06 -10.72 13.69
N GLU A 7 -7.20 -9.47 13.30
CA GLU A 7 -8.34 -8.63 13.68
C GLU A 7 -8.95 -8.00 12.42
N CYS A 8 -10.28 -7.92 12.38
CA CYS A 8 -10.99 -7.23 11.32
C CYS A 8 -11.55 -5.93 11.89
N VAL A 9 -11.18 -4.81 11.27
CA VAL A 9 -11.67 -3.50 11.68
C VAL A 9 -12.22 -2.76 10.46
N LYS A 10 -13.19 -1.87 10.72
CA LYS A 10 -13.73 -1.00 9.67
C LYS A 10 -13.14 0.39 9.86
N GLY A 11 -12.56 0.93 8.79
CA GLY A 11 -11.97 2.27 8.85
C GLY A 11 -11.17 2.59 7.60
N ASN A 12 -10.47 3.71 7.64
CA ASN A 12 -9.60 4.13 6.54
C ASN A 12 -8.23 3.49 6.72
N ILE A 13 -7.81 2.68 5.77
CA ILE A 13 -6.53 1.97 5.83
C ILE A 13 -5.34 2.94 5.94
N ALA A 14 -5.46 4.14 5.37
CA ALA A 14 -4.39 5.14 5.40
C ALA A 14 -4.37 5.95 6.71
N ALA A 15 -5.29 5.68 7.66
CA ALA A 15 -5.39 6.39 8.93
C ALA A 15 -5.32 5.42 10.10
N GLN A 16 -4.31 4.56 10.13
CA GLN A 16 -4.11 3.53 11.16
C GLN A 16 -2.76 3.77 11.84
N PRO A 17 -2.70 4.60 12.90
CA PRO A 17 -1.43 5.00 13.51
C PRO A 17 -0.67 3.86 14.18
N ASP A 18 -1.36 2.77 14.55
CA ASP A 18 -0.73 1.63 15.22
C ASP A 18 -0.17 0.59 14.26
N ILE A 19 -0.26 0.82 12.96
CA ILE A 19 0.15 -0.16 11.94
C ILE A 19 1.45 0.29 11.29
N ASP A 20 2.41 -0.62 11.20
CA ASP A 20 3.73 -0.34 10.65
C ASP A 20 3.80 -0.53 9.13
N VAL A 21 3.02 -1.48 8.61
CA VAL A 21 3.03 -1.83 7.17
C VAL A 21 1.60 -2.02 6.70
N ILE A 22 1.27 -1.45 5.54
CA ILE A 22 -0.02 -1.69 4.89
C ILE A 22 0.19 -2.35 3.54
N VAL A 23 -0.77 -3.20 3.14
CA VAL A 23 -0.75 -3.88 1.85
C VAL A 23 -1.77 -3.21 0.94
N ASN A 24 -1.32 -2.76 -0.22
CA ASN A 24 -2.15 -2.07 -1.19
C ASN A 24 -2.85 -3.04 -2.13
N ALA A 25 -4.04 -2.70 -2.56
CA ALA A 25 -4.74 -3.35 -3.66
C ALA A 25 -4.30 -2.69 -4.97
N ALA A 26 -3.08 -3.01 -5.40
CA ALA A 26 -2.40 -2.32 -6.48
C ALA A 26 -2.76 -2.87 -7.86
N ASN A 27 -2.59 -2.05 -8.89
CA ASN A 27 -2.59 -2.53 -10.28
C ASN A 27 -1.17 -2.95 -10.69
N ALA A 28 -1.04 -3.61 -11.83
CA ALA A 28 0.24 -4.17 -12.27
C ALA A 28 1.30 -3.08 -12.54
N GLU A 29 0.89 -1.92 -12.96
CA GLU A 29 1.78 -0.77 -13.22
C GLU A 29 2.10 0.00 -11.95
N LEU A 30 1.50 -0.35 -10.81
CA LEU A 30 1.68 0.33 -9.52
C LEU A 30 1.35 1.83 -9.59
N LEU A 31 0.39 2.18 -10.44
CA LEU A 31 -0.09 3.56 -10.58
C LEU A 31 -1.14 3.87 -9.49
N PRO A 32 -1.35 5.15 -9.14
CA PRO A 32 -2.34 5.51 -8.11
C PRO A 32 -3.71 4.98 -8.45
N GLY A 33 -4.46 5.18 -9.29
CA GLY A 33 -5.79 4.67 -9.55
C GLY A 33 -6.83 5.19 -8.55
N SER A 34 -7.87 4.39 -8.33
CA SER A 34 -9.00 4.73 -7.46
C SER A 34 -9.15 3.72 -6.32
N GLY A 35 -10.20 3.82 -5.53
CA GLY A 35 -10.47 2.89 -4.44
C GLY A 35 -9.36 2.89 -3.39
N VAL A 36 -8.95 1.71 -2.94
CA VAL A 36 -7.92 1.56 -1.91
C VAL A 36 -6.59 2.15 -2.37
N ALA A 37 -6.17 1.86 -3.61
CA ALA A 37 -4.93 2.41 -4.14
C ALA A 37 -4.97 3.93 -4.19
N GLY A 38 -6.07 4.51 -4.62
CA GLY A 38 -6.25 5.96 -4.63
C GLY A 38 -6.15 6.58 -3.25
N ALA A 39 -6.74 5.93 -2.23
CA ALA A 39 -6.67 6.40 -0.85
C ALA A 39 -5.23 6.35 -0.31
N ILE A 40 -4.51 5.27 -0.56
CA ILE A 40 -3.13 5.12 -0.09
C ILE A 40 -2.20 6.13 -0.77
N HIS A 41 -2.28 6.26 -2.08
CA HIS A 41 -1.46 7.23 -2.82
C HIS A 41 -1.80 8.67 -2.44
N GLY A 42 -3.09 8.96 -2.21
CA GLY A 42 -3.51 10.28 -1.75
C GLY A 42 -2.91 10.66 -0.40
N ALA A 43 -2.90 9.72 0.54
CA ALA A 43 -2.34 9.96 1.87
C ALA A 43 -0.81 10.03 1.84
N ALA A 44 -0.16 9.21 1.02
CA ALA A 44 1.30 9.16 0.94
C ALA A 44 1.91 10.34 0.18
N GLY A 45 1.15 10.92 -0.75
CA GLY A 45 1.65 12.00 -1.59
C GLY A 45 2.32 11.49 -2.87
N PRO A 46 2.74 12.42 -3.77
CA PRO A 46 3.23 12.04 -5.11
C PRO A 46 4.54 11.26 -5.10
N GLY A 47 5.32 11.32 -4.02
CA GLY A 47 6.59 10.58 -3.94
C GLY A 47 6.41 9.07 -4.03
N LEU A 48 5.30 8.55 -3.52
CA LEU A 48 5.03 7.11 -3.60
C LEU A 48 4.87 6.66 -5.07
N ALA A 49 4.14 7.39 -5.88
CA ALA A 49 3.98 7.07 -7.29
C ALA A 49 5.32 7.11 -8.03
N GLU A 50 6.19 8.04 -7.69
CA GLU A 50 7.52 8.13 -8.28
C GLU A 50 8.39 6.94 -7.92
N GLU A 51 8.41 6.54 -6.68
CA GLU A 51 9.15 5.34 -6.24
C GLU A 51 8.59 4.09 -6.93
N CYS A 52 7.28 3.96 -7.01
CA CYS A 52 6.63 2.81 -7.63
C CYS A 52 6.98 2.64 -9.10
N ARG A 53 7.28 3.72 -9.81
CA ARG A 53 7.72 3.62 -11.20
C ARG A 53 8.97 2.78 -11.37
N THR A 54 9.87 2.78 -10.40
CA THR A 54 11.09 1.98 -10.44
C THR A 54 10.84 0.51 -10.12
N LEU A 55 9.72 0.19 -9.47
CA LEU A 55 9.34 -1.16 -9.07
C LEU A 55 8.40 -1.82 -10.07
N ALA A 56 7.70 -1.04 -10.87
CA ALA A 56 6.72 -1.51 -11.84
C ALA A 56 7.41 -2.01 -13.12
N PRO A 57 6.74 -2.90 -13.90
CA PRO A 57 5.49 -3.55 -13.57
C PRO A 57 5.67 -4.79 -12.69
N ILE A 58 4.58 -5.23 -12.07
CA ILE A 58 4.56 -6.52 -11.36
C ILE A 58 3.50 -7.42 -11.98
N ARG A 59 3.64 -8.73 -11.74
CA ARG A 59 2.71 -9.74 -12.25
C ARG A 59 1.82 -10.28 -11.11
N PRO A 60 0.65 -10.85 -11.42
CA PRO A 60 -0.13 -11.56 -10.41
C PRO A 60 0.74 -12.56 -9.65
N GLY A 61 0.64 -12.57 -8.34
CA GLY A 61 1.45 -13.42 -7.47
C GLY A 61 2.75 -12.77 -7.00
N GLU A 62 3.13 -11.61 -7.56
CA GLU A 62 4.30 -10.85 -7.12
C GLU A 62 3.91 -9.76 -6.12
N ALA A 63 4.82 -9.42 -5.22
CA ALA A 63 4.65 -8.31 -4.30
C ALA A 63 5.99 -7.60 -4.16
N VAL A 64 5.95 -6.28 -3.99
CA VAL A 64 7.13 -5.45 -3.75
C VAL A 64 6.87 -4.54 -2.58
N ILE A 65 7.92 -4.04 -1.96
CA ILE A 65 7.81 -3.12 -0.83
C ILE A 65 8.41 -1.77 -1.20
N SER A 66 7.77 -0.69 -0.74
CA SER A 66 8.25 0.67 -0.91
C SER A 66 8.31 1.39 0.43
N SER A 67 8.90 2.59 0.45
CA SER A 67 8.79 3.48 1.60
C SER A 67 7.36 4.01 1.71
N ALA A 68 6.99 4.48 2.90
CA ALA A 68 5.64 4.99 3.15
C ALA A 68 5.44 6.45 2.73
N HIS A 69 6.50 7.22 2.68
CA HIS A 69 6.56 8.65 2.36
C HIS A 69 5.92 9.55 3.42
N ASN A 70 4.63 9.44 3.65
CA ASN A 70 3.96 10.22 4.73
C ASN A 70 3.43 9.34 5.83
#